data_bbf2b8edd71464fd3fa2443d09efa4e3
#
_entry.id   bbf2b8edd71464fd3fa2443d09efa4e3
#
_cell.length_a   1.000
_cell.length_b   1.000
_cell.length_c   1.000
_cell.angle_alpha   90.00
_cell.angle_beta   90.00
_cell.angle_gamma   90.00
#
_symmetry.space_group_name_H-M   'P 1'
#
loop_
_entity.id
_entity.type
_entity.pdbx_description
1 polymer ?
#
loop_
_entity_poly.entity_id
_entity_poly.type
_entity_poly.pdbx_seq_one_letter_code
_entity_poly.pdbx_strand_id
1 'polypeptide(L)'
;GNNSNNILIGNEGRNRLNSGRGDDIVYGGGGNDFINGGEGNDRLFGETGNDTLNGEAGNDVLEGGEGDDTYLFSAKSEQDTVIDNQGHNSIRFHTDLSLNDLTVEVRNNETGGQDWLIAVKNSNAVLTIQNQYTQNGTTPAVSQFIIGTQKLDVNSFAKYFNISLTEHTESGRTIDGSDGNDHLIGTSGDDIIDGKAGADIMEGGDGNDTYYVDNAKDVVIEQAGGGEDTVFSSISYTAATHVENVTLTGTANIFAAGNNSNNILTGNEGRNRLNSGRGDDTVYGMGGNDNLNGGDGNDYLDGGDGNDAINGDAGDDVLVGGNGKDILKGGAGNDTYIYGDNDTIIDNQGINTLKFSDGLNNAKLNLKTIHNDDGSQSWEITSEQGSALIQNQIGADGSVSIDRFQFSDQTYTAAQFQQAFQPVKAETIKFVGTNGDDILHGNA
;
A
#
# COMPACT_ATOMS: atom_id res chain seq x y z
N GLY A 1 -18.74 45.73 -14.95
CA GLY A 1 -19.52 46.19 -16.12
C GLY A 1 -20.68 47.08 -15.72
N ASN A 2 -21.63 47.19 -16.57
CA ASN A 2 -22.86 47.98 -16.38
C ASN A 2 -24.09 47.12 -16.75
N ASN A 3 -25.20 47.72 -17.16
CA ASN A 3 -26.44 47.02 -17.51
C ASN A 3 -26.57 46.75 -19.03
N SER A 4 -25.48 46.67 -19.78
CA SER A 4 -25.43 46.40 -21.23
C SER A 4 -24.44 45.31 -21.49
N ASN A 5 -24.52 44.66 -22.63
CA ASN A 5 -23.57 43.65 -23.04
C ASN A 5 -22.14 44.22 -23.10
N ASN A 6 -21.27 43.74 -22.24
CA ASN A 6 -19.90 44.21 -22.07
C ASN A 6 -18.89 43.18 -22.53
N ILE A 7 -17.69 43.64 -22.80
CA ILE A 7 -16.47 42.78 -22.90
C ILE A 7 -15.52 43.28 -21.81
N LEU A 8 -15.18 42.41 -20.87
CA LEU A 8 -14.21 42.68 -19.84
C LEU A 8 -12.98 41.82 -20.08
N ILE A 9 -11.78 42.45 -19.95
CA ILE A 9 -10.52 41.74 -20.12
C ILE A 9 -9.65 42.05 -18.90
N GLY A 10 -9.18 41.01 -18.22
CA GLY A 10 -8.25 41.07 -17.12
C GLY A 10 -6.79 41.20 -17.61
N ASN A 11 -5.84 40.84 -16.77
CA ASN A 11 -4.41 40.87 -17.06
C ASN A 11 -3.73 39.63 -16.39
N GLU A 12 -2.41 39.56 -16.44
CA GLU A 12 -1.61 38.45 -15.90
C GLU A 12 -1.59 38.32 -14.35
N GLY A 13 -2.34 39.15 -13.64
CA GLY A 13 -2.37 39.10 -12.18
C GLY A 13 -3.76 38.73 -11.70
N ARG A 14 -3.88 38.40 -10.41
CA ARG A 14 -5.16 38.07 -9.79
C ARG A 14 -6.17 39.20 -9.93
N ASN A 15 -7.23 38.97 -10.70
CA ASN A 15 -8.30 39.92 -10.97
C ASN A 15 -9.57 39.57 -10.22
N ARG A 16 -10.45 40.59 -10.06
CA ARG A 16 -11.84 40.39 -9.68
C ARG A 16 -12.71 41.12 -10.68
N LEU A 17 -13.35 40.35 -11.55
CA LEU A 17 -14.17 40.84 -12.66
C LEU A 17 -15.64 40.64 -12.34
N ASN A 18 -16.47 41.64 -12.58
CA ASN A 18 -17.91 41.55 -12.46
C ASN A 18 -18.54 42.31 -13.63
N SER A 19 -19.27 41.62 -14.47
CA SER A 19 -19.80 42.18 -15.69
C SER A 19 -21.15 42.85 -15.50
N GLY A 20 -22.06 42.31 -14.66
CA GLY A 20 -23.24 43.03 -14.20
C GLY A 20 -24.52 42.52 -14.79
N ARG A 21 -25.18 43.31 -15.67
CA ARG A 21 -26.36 42.88 -16.42
C ARG A 21 -26.07 42.95 -17.90
N GLY A 22 -26.72 42.09 -18.64
CA GLY A 22 -26.56 41.97 -20.07
C GLY A 22 -25.82 40.68 -20.42
N ASP A 23 -25.80 40.30 -21.69
CA ASP A 23 -25.06 39.15 -22.13
C ASP A 23 -23.59 39.54 -22.35
N ASP A 24 -22.74 39.20 -21.40
CA ASP A 24 -21.40 39.70 -21.29
C ASP A 24 -20.35 38.65 -21.76
N ILE A 25 -19.18 39.12 -22.13
CA ILE A 25 -18.00 38.26 -22.40
C ILE A 25 -16.87 38.71 -21.48
N VAL A 26 -16.33 37.79 -20.68
CA VAL A 26 -15.29 38.12 -19.71
C VAL A 26 -14.09 37.19 -19.89
N TYR A 27 -12.90 37.79 -20.02
CA TYR A 27 -11.61 37.09 -20.07
C TYR A 27 -10.82 37.44 -18.79
N GLY A 28 -10.40 36.42 -18.02
CA GLY A 28 -9.61 36.59 -16.80
C GLY A 28 -8.19 37.02 -17.09
N GLY A 29 -7.55 36.29 -17.97
CA GLY A 29 -6.15 36.50 -18.35
C GLY A 29 -5.24 35.50 -17.67
N GLY A 30 -4.20 35.98 -17.02
CA GLY A 30 -3.35 35.10 -16.24
C GLY A 30 -3.47 35.31 -14.74
N GLY A 31 -3.18 34.26 -13.95
CA GLY A 31 -3.31 34.34 -12.49
C GLY A 31 -4.64 33.84 -11.99
N ASN A 32 -4.80 33.75 -10.69
CA ASN A 32 -6.01 33.16 -10.08
C ASN A 32 -7.13 34.18 -9.95
N ASP A 33 -8.10 34.14 -10.83
CA ASP A 33 -9.12 35.17 -10.99
C ASP A 33 -10.44 34.79 -10.30
N PHE A 34 -11.25 35.80 -10.01
CA PHE A 34 -12.64 35.64 -9.61
C PHE A 34 -13.54 36.39 -10.63
N ILE A 35 -14.29 35.61 -11.39
CA ILE A 35 -15.12 36.10 -12.48
C ILE A 35 -16.58 35.89 -12.13
N ASN A 36 -17.38 36.97 -12.20
CA ASN A 36 -18.80 36.95 -11.97
C ASN A 36 -19.53 37.59 -13.15
N GLY A 37 -20.38 36.80 -13.82
CA GLY A 37 -21.22 37.24 -14.94
C GLY A 37 -22.35 38.18 -14.51
N GLY A 38 -23.29 37.67 -13.76
CA GLY A 38 -24.39 38.47 -13.21
C GLY A 38 -25.75 38.09 -13.76
N GLU A 39 -26.51 39.07 -14.28
CA GLU A 39 -27.78 38.78 -14.94
C GLU A 39 -27.61 38.80 -16.49
N GLY A 40 -27.95 37.75 -17.19
CA GLY A 40 -27.84 37.62 -18.63
C GLY A 40 -27.15 36.33 -19.02
N ASN A 41 -27.02 36.06 -20.32
CA ASN A 41 -26.36 34.85 -20.81
C ASN A 41 -24.90 35.18 -21.09
N ASP A 42 -24.03 34.87 -20.13
CA ASP A 42 -22.66 35.31 -20.12
C ASP A 42 -21.71 34.24 -20.67
N ARG A 43 -20.56 34.67 -21.17
CA ARG A 43 -19.44 33.79 -21.52
C ARG A 43 -18.23 34.19 -20.70
N LEU A 44 -17.79 33.28 -19.82
CA LEU A 44 -16.73 33.53 -18.89
C LEU A 44 -15.53 32.63 -19.21
N PHE A 45 -14.36 33.22 -19.39
CA PHE A 45 -13.11 32.53 -19.66
C PHE A 45 -12.10 32.87 -18.56
N GLY A 46 -11.61 31.87 -17.82
CA GLY A 46 -10.55 32.04 -16.83
C GLY A 46 -9.21 32.26 -17.47
N GLU A 47 -8.91 31.46 -18.51
CA GLU A 47 -7.66 31.37 -19.31
C GLU A 47 -6.57 30.61 -18.56
N THR A 48 -5.62 31.23 -17.87
CA THR A 48 -4.54 30.52 -17.17
C THR A 48 -4.50 30.82 -15.68
N GLY A 49 -4.43 29.78 -14.85
CA GLY A 49 -4.40 29.91 -13.38
C GLY A 49 -5.58 29.19 -12.74
N ASN A 50 -5.63 29.19 -11.43
CA ASN A 50 -6.71 28.53 -10.71
C ASN A 50 -7.85 29.53 -10.45
N ASP A 51 -8.87 29.49 -11.29
CA ASP A 51 -9.90 30.50 -11.38
C ASP A 51 -11.17 30.11 -10.62
N THR A 52 -11.99 31.10 -10.31
CA THR A 52 -13.34 30.91 -9.76
C THR A 52 -14.34 31.61 -10.64
N LEU A 53 -15.20 30.84 -11.32
CA LEU A 53 -16.21 31.33 -12.25
C LEU A 53 -17.60 31.15 -11.68
N ASN A 54 -18.43 32.22 -11.78
CA ASN A 54 -19.81 32.26 -11.34
C ASN A 54 -20.67 32.94 -12.41
N GLY A 55 -21.53 32.17 -13.09
CA GLY A 55 -22.45 32.72 -14.07
C GLY A 55 -23.52 33.62 -13.42
N GLU A 56 -24.03 33.22 -12.25
CA GLU A 56 -25.19 33.77 -11.50
C GLU A 56 -26.51 33.46 -12.22
N ALA A 57 -27.15 34.40 -12.90
CA ALA A 57 -28.49 34.24 -13.44
C ALA A 57 -28.52 34.38 -14.95
N GLY A 58 -28.99 33.33 -15.61
CA GLY A 58 -29.02 33.21 -17.06
C GLY A 58 -28.53 31.85 -17.52
N ASN A 59 -28.33 31.73 -18.81
CA ASN A 59 -27.75 30.51 -19.41
C ASN A 59 -26.29 30.81 -19.78
N ASP A 60 -25.39 30.43 -18.90
CA ASP A 60 -24.03 30.87 -18.98
C ASP A 60 -23.11 29.78 -19.54
N VAL A 61 -22.02 30.18 -20.17
CA VAL A 61 -20.93 29.30 -20.62
C VAL A 61 -19.67 29.64 -19.84
N LEU A 62 -19.14 28.65 -19.12
CA LEU A 62 -18.03 28.80 -18.22
C LEU A 62 -16.87 27.91 -18.71
N GLU A 63 -15.72 28.51 -18.96
CA GLU A 63 -14.50 27.84 -19.41
C GLU A 63 -13.34 28.31 -18.51
N GLY A 64 -12.82 27.43 -17.66
CA GLY A 64 -11.72 27.75 -16.74
C GLY A 64 -10.42 27.91 -17.49
N GLY A 65 -10.01 26.90 -18.20
CA GLY A 65 -8.79 26.87 -19.01
C GLY A 65 -7.67 26.08 -18.36
N GLU A 66 -6.45 26.61 -18.37
CA GLU A 66 -5.32 25.93 -17.72
C GLU A 66 -5.33 26.18 -16.20
N GLY A 67 -5.38 25.10 -15.41
CA GLY A 67 -5.30 25.16 -13.94
C GLY A 67 -6.47 24.44 -13.25
N ASP A 68 -6.46 24.49 -11.93
CA ASP A 68 -7.48 23.84 -11.10
C ASP A 68 -8.62 24.83 -10.82
N ASP A 69 -9.70 24.76 -11.58
CA ASP A 69 -10.74 25.75 -11.58
C ASP A 69 -11.94 25.40 -10.68
N THR A 70 -12.65 26.40 -10.23
CA THR A 70 -13.86 26.25 -9.41
C THR A 70 -15.06 26.92 -10.05
N TYR A 71 -16.09 26.15 -10.36
CA TYR A 71 -17.35 26.62 -10.89
C TYR A 71 -18.39 26.71 -9.78
N LEU A 72 -19.02 27.87 -9.62
CA LEU A 72 -20.06 28.06 -8.63
C LEU A 72 -21.44 27.85 -9.26
N PHE A 73 -22.27 27.00 -8.64
CA PHE A 73 -23.60 26.68 -9.13
C PHE A 73 -24.65 26.78 -8.03
N SER A 74 -25.82 27.32 -8.35
CA SER A 74 -26.92 27.58 -7.41
C SER A 74 -28.30 27.23 -7.99
N ALA A 75 -29.30 27.19 -7.15
CA ALA A 75 -30.70 27.04 -7.59
C ALA A 75 -31.24 28.26 -8.38
N LYS A 76 -30.49 29.35 -8.47
CA LYS A 76 -30.83 30.56 -9.23
C LYS A 76 -30.17 30.62 -10.60
N SER A 77 -29.13 29.81 -10.81
CA SER A 77 -28.59 29.56 -12.13
C SER A 77 -29.71 28.97 -12.99
N GLU A 78 -29.79 29.33 -14.24
CA GLU A 78 -30.79 28.71 -15.13
C GLU A 78 -30.20 27.49 -15.82
N GLN A 79 -29.62 27.62 -17.02
CA GLN A 79 -28.99 26.48 -17.75
C GLN A 79 -27.54 26.84 -18.06
N ASP A 80 -26.67 26.51 -17.13
CA ASP A 80 -25.24 26.77 -17.30
C ASP A 80 -24.52 25.59 -17.96
N THR A 81 -23.46 25.91 -18.68
CA THR A 81 -22.60 24.92 -19.31
C THR A 81 -21.16 25.15 -18.90
N VAL A 82 -20.53 24.14 -18.32
CA VAL A 82 -19.09 24.08 -18.10
C VAL A 82 -18.44 23.34 -19.26
N ILE A 83 -17.42 23.97 -19.86
CA ILE A 83 -16.59 23.40 -20.93
C ILE A 83 -15.15 23.50 -20.46
N ASP A 84 -14.60 22.41 -19.97
CA ASP A 84 -13.22 22.38 -19.48
C ASP A 84 -12.64 20.97 -19.64
N ASN A 85 -11.35 20.89 -19.94
CA ASN A 85 -10.63 19.62 -20.09
C ASN A 85 -9.19 19.70 -19.62
N GLN A 86 -8.87 20.68 -18.78
CA GLN A 86 -7.53 20.91 -18.25
C GLN A 86 -7.59 21.09 -16.75
N GLY A 87 -6.62 20.53 -16.01
CA GLY A 87 -6.54 20.64 -14.54
C GLY A 87 -7.50 19.76 -13.76
N HIS A 88 -7.49 19.93 -12.44
CA HIS A 88 -8.38 19.25 -11.50
C HIS A 88 -9.53 20.17 -11.09
N ASN A 89 -10.58 20.19 -11.87
CA ASN A 89 -11.66 21.15 -11.71
C ASN A 89 -12.70 20.73 -10.67
N SER A 90 -13.34 21.71 -10.04
CA SER A 90 -14.38 21.47 -9.04
C SER A 90 -15.66 22.23 -9.27
N ILE A 91 -16.80 21.58 -9.05
CA ILE A 91 -18.10 22.25 -8.90
C ILE A 91 -18.36 22.51 -7.42
N ARG A 92 -18.59 23.76 -7.07
CA ARG A 92 -19.05 24.14 -5.73
C ARG A 92 -20.51 24.57 -5.76
N PHE A 93 -21.34 23.79 -5.12
CA PHE A 93 -22.76 24.11 -4.97
C PHE A 93 -22.97 25.14 -3.87
N HIS A 94 -23.95 26.02 -4.08
CA HIS A 94 -24.34 27.01 -3.08
C HIS A 94 -24.81 26.33 -1.79
N THR A 95 -24.64 27.01 -0.66
CA THR A 95 -24.83 26.44 0.69
C THR A 95 -26.26 26.03 1.04
N ASP A 96 -27.25 26.46 0.25
CA ASP A 96 -28.65 26.05 0.37
C ASP A 96 -28.99 24.74 -0.34
N LEU A 97 -28.04 24.14 -1.08
CA LEU A 97 -28.19 22.87 -1.78
C LEU A 97 -27.53 21.72 -1.02
N SER A 98 -28.22 20.60 -1.05
CA SER A 98 -27.72 19.29 -0.57
C SER A 98 -27.78 18.25 -1.70
N LEU A 99 -27.13 17.10 -1.54
CA LEU A 99 -27.21 16.01 -2.52
C LEU A 99 -28.65 15.57 -2.81
N ASN A 100 -29.53 15.63 -1.80
CA ASN A 100 -30.93 15.27 -1.96
C ASN A 100 -31.72 16.21 -2.86
N ASP A 101 -31.24 17.44 -3.07
CA ASP A 101 -31.86 18.42 -3.92
C ASP A 101 -31.47 18.28 -5.39
N LEU A 102 -30.54 17.40 -5.70
CA LEU A 102 -30.00 17.22 -7.03
C LEU A 102 -30.55 15.95 -7.72
N THR A 103 -30.54 15.98 -9.03
CA THR A 103 -30.63 14.80 -9.91
C THR A 103 -29.53 14.89 -10.96
N VAL A 104 -28.98 13.74 -11.34
CA VAL A 104 -27.92 13.68 -12.36
C VAL A 104 -28.37 12.77 -13.51
N GLU A 105 -28.25 13.25 -14.73
CA GLU A 105 -28.45 12.49 -15.96
C GLU A 105 -27.16 12.49 -16.76
N VAL A 106 -26.77 11.33 -17.25
CA VAL A 106 -25.59 11.17 -18.12
C VAL A 106 -26.07 10.96 -19.55
N ARG A 107 -25.53 11.71 -20.51
CA ARG A 107 -25.83 11.61 -21.92
C ARG A 107 -24.57 11.36 -22.73
N ASN A 108 -24.60 10.41 -23.62
CA ASN A 108 -23.56 10.27 -24.64
C ASN A 108 -23.73 11.38 -25.68
N ASN A 109 -22.64 12.06 -25.98
CA ASN A 109 -22.64 13.14 -26.97
C ASN A 109 -22.22 12.65 -28.36
N GLU A 110 -22.30 13.54 -29.35
CA GLU A 110 -22.00 13.21 -30.73
C GLU A 110 -20.52 12.85 -31.00
N THR A 111 -19.63 13.25 -30.10
CA THR A 111 -18.18 12.95 -30.16
C THR A 111 -17.82 11.63 -29.47
N GLY A 112 -18.82 10.91 -28.92
CA GLY A 112 -18.62 9.65 -28.19
C GLY A 112 -18.24 9.80 -26.75
N GLY A 113 -18.12 11.04 -26.25
CA GLY A 113 -17.93 11.35 -24.84
C GLY A 113 -19.25 11.39 -24.05
N GLN A 114 -19.15 11.76 -22.80
CA GLN A 114 -20.31 11.86 -21.90
C GLN A 114 -20.48 13.28 -21.36
N ASP A 115 -21.69 13.80 -21.45
CA ASP A 115 -22.10 15.02 -20.79
C ASP A 115 -22.90 14.68 -19.53
N TRP A 116 -22.62 15.36 -18.43
CA TRP A 116 -23.39 15.21 -17.20
C TRP A 116 -24.31 16.41 -17.01
N LEU A 117 -25.59 16.15 -16.78
CA LEU A 117 -26.60 17.15 -16.51
C LEU A 117 -27.00 17.05 -15.05
N ILE A 118 -26.64 18.04 -14.26
CA ILE A 118 -26.96 18.12 -12.84
C ILE A 118 -28.11 19.14 -12.68
N ALA A 119 -29.29 18.65 -12.37
CA ALA A 119 -30.47 19.49 -12.19
C ALA A 119 -30.85 19.65 -10.72
N VAL A 120 -31.30 20.85 -10.34
CA VAL A 120 -31.85 21.14 -9.01
C VAL A 120 -33.33 20.86 -9.00
N LYS A 121 -33.78 19.94 -8.11
CA LYS A 121 -35.21 19.60 -7.96
C LYS A 121 -36.06 20.85 -7.64
N ASN A 122 -37.24 20.93 -8.24
CA ASN A 122 -38.18 22.05 -8.08
C ASN A 122 -37.61 23.42 -8.52
N SER A 123 -36.61 23.43 -9.36
CA SER A 123 -36.00 24.60 -10.00
C SER A 123 -35.87 24.37 -11.48
N ASN A 124 -35.59 25.41 -12.26
CA ASN A 124 -35.19 25.30 -13.68
C ASN A 124 -33.67 25.20 -13.84
N ALA A 125 -32.92 25.21 -12.72
CA ALA A 125 -31.49 25.23 -12.73
C ALA A 125 -30.93 23.85 -13.19
N VAL A 126 -30.13 23.87 -14.25
CA VAL A 126 -29.42 22.71 -14.80
C VAL A 126 -27.98 23.13 -15.10
N LEU A 127 -27.04 22.43 -14.55
CA LEU A 127 -25.64 22.52 -14.91
C LEU A 127 -25.31 21.39 -15.88
N THR A 128 -24.86 21.72 -17.08
CA THR A 128 -24.30 20.77 -18.04
C THR A 128 -22.78 20.80 -17.94
N ILE A 129 -22.15 19.69 -17.56
CA ILE A 129 -20.71 19.50 -17.70
C ILE A 129 -20.51 18.82 -19.04
N GLN A 130 -20.01 19.58 -20.01
CA GLN A 130 -19.81 19.08 -21.37
C GLN A 130 -18.53 18.27 -21.43
N ASN A 131 -18.60 17.09 -22.06
CA ASN A 131 -17.47 16.15 -22.13
C ASN A 131 -16.88 15.82 -20.74
N GLN A 132 -17.76 15.61 -19.73
CA GLN A 132 -17.30 15.14 -18.41
C GLN A 132 -16.31 13.97 -18.55
N TYR A 133 -16.57 13.12 -19.54
CA TYR A 133 -15.59 12.18 -20.08
C TYR A 133 -15.57 12.30 -21.61
N THR A 134 -14.39 12.44 -22.19
CA THR A 134 -14.20 12.37 -23.66
C THR A 134 -14.18 10.91 -24.12
N GLN A 135 -14.33 10.65 -25.39
CA GLN A 135 -14.34 9.29 -25.95
C GLN A 135 -13.07 8.48 -25.63
N ASN A 136 -11.93 9.16 -25.51
CA ASN A 136 -10.62 8.57 -25.22
C ASN A 136 -10.00 9.18 -23.94
N GLY A 137 -10.76 9.99 -23.24
CA GLY A 137 -10.29 10.75 -22.09
C GLY A 137 -10.66 10.05 -20.79
N THR A 138 -9.77 10.06 -19.91
CA THR A 138 -9.73 9.43 -18.63
C THR A 138 -9.85 10.44 -17.53
N THR A 139 -9.30 11.61 -17.76
CA THR A 139 -9.47 12.73 -16.84
C THR A 139 -10.86 13.33 -17.02
N PRO A 140 -11.69 13.32 -15.97
CA PRO A 140 -13.00 13.97 -16.04
C PRO A 140 -12.82 15.48 -16.14
N ALA A 141 -13.69 16.16 -16.89
CA ALA A 141 -13.72 17.64 -16.96
C ALA A 141 -13.85 18.26 -15.56
N VAL A 142 -14.61 17.60 -14.68
CA VAL A 142 -14.74 17.95 -13.26
C VAL A 142 -14.42 16.74 -12.41
N SER A 143 -13.41 16.86 -11.57
CA SER A 143 -12.91 15.80 -10.68
C SER A 143 -13.50 15.87 -9.27
N GLN A 144 -13.98 17.02 -8.82
CA GLN A 144 -14.47 17.21 -7.45
C GLN A 144 -15.82 17.96 -7.38
N PHE A 145 -16.71 17.50 -6.48
CA PHE A 145 -18.00 18.10 -6.20
C PHE A 145 -18.06 18.53 -4.71
N ILE A 146 -18.29 19.83 -4.45
CA ILE A 146 -18.26 20.42 -3.11
C ILE A 146 -19.67 20.87 -2.71
N ILE A 147 -20.28 20.23 -1.71
CA ILE A 147 -21.63 20.49 -1.24
C ILE A 147 -21.59 20.78 0.26
N GLY A 148 -21.79 22.05 0.64
CA GLY A 148 -21.58 22.52 2.00
C GLY A 148 -20.12 22.35 2.43
N THR A 149 -19.85 21.46 3.40
CA THR A 149 -18.49 21.10 3.86
C THR A 149 -18.01 19.78 3.28
N GLN A 150 -18.87 19.05 2.57
CA GLN A 150 -18.55 17.74 2.01
C GLN A 150 -17.86 17.92 0.66
N LYS A 151 -16.75 17.23 0.49
CA LYS A 151 -16.03 17.10 -0.78
C LYS A 151 -16.19 15.67 -1.27
N LEU A 152 -16.65 15.49 -2.47
CA LEU A 152 -16.81 14.21 -3.13
C LEU A 152 -15.98 14.22 -4.41
N ASP A 153 -15.19 13.17 -4.62
CA ASP A 153 -14.61 12.88 -5.91
C ASP A 153 -15.70 12.45 -6.91
N VAL A 154 -15.35 12.36 -8.17
CA VAL A 154 -16.29 12.01 -9.24
C VAL A 154 -16.91 10.62 -9.03
N ASN A 155 -16.15 9.65 -8.54
CA ASN A 155 -16.61 8.28 -8.31
C ASN A 155 -17.62 8.23 -7.15
N SER A 156 -17.31 8.88 -6.03
CA SER A 156 -18.21 9.00 -4.88
C SER A 156 -19.50 9.75 -5.22
N PHE A 157 -19.40 10.80 -6.04
CA PHE A 157 -20.56 11.53 -6.53
C PHE A 157 -21.41 10.68 -7.47
N ALA A 158 -20.81 10.01 -8.44
CA ALA A 158 -21.48 9.09 -9.34
C ALA A 158 -22.17 7.93 -8.60
N LYS A 159 -21.49 7.33 -7.63
CA LYS A 159 -22.04 6.26 -6.79
C LYS A 159 -23.27 6.70 -6.02
N TYR A 160 -23.27 7.93 -5.49
CA TYR A 160 -24.44 8.46 -4.77
C TYR A 160 -25.68 8.53 -5.66
N PHE A 161 -25.53 8.87 -6.94
CA PHE A 161 -26.64 8.97 -7.90
C PHE A 161 -26.90 7.69 -8.69
N ASN A 162 -26.27 6.56 -8.32
CA ASN A 162 -26.32 5.27 -9.04
C ASN A 162 -25.97 5.41 -10.54
N ILE A 163 -25.09 6.32 -10.86
CA ILE A 163 -24.53 6.44 -12.20
C ILE A 163 -23.53 5.28 -12.34
N SER A 164 -23.84 4.36 -13.26
CA SER A 164 -22.79 3.49 -13.78
C SER A 164 -21.89 4.38 -14.61
N LEU A 165 -20.80 4.78 -14.05
CA LEU A 165 -19.64 5.08 -14.87
C LEU A 165 -19.43 3.77 -15.64
N THR A 166 -19.65 3.76 -16.95
CA THR A 166 -18.99 2.72 -17.76
C THR A 166 -17.57 2.82 -17.32
N GLU A 167 -17.09 1.76 -16.64
CA GLU A 167 -15.72 1.69 -16.25
C GLU A 167 -14.90 1.93 -17.50
N HIS A 168 -14.53 3.16 -17.75
CA HIS A 168 -13.29 3.44 -18.40
C HIS A 168 -12.26 3.16 -17.30
N THR A 169 -12.13 1.87 -16.95
CA THR A 169 -10.85 1.36 -16.54
C THR A 169 -9.98 1.65 -17.74
N GLU A 170 -9.25 2.76 -17.69
CA GLU A 170 -8.14 2.88 -18.59
C GLU A 170 -7.41 1.55 -18.50
N SER A 171 -7.22 0.90 -19.62
CA SER A 171 -6.24 -0.17 -19.67
C SER A 171 -4.93 0.48 -19.28
N GLY A 172 -4.30 -0.01 -18.20
CA GLY A 172 -3.03 0.52 -17.72
C GLY A 172 -2.07 0.82 -18.86
N ARG A 173 -1.32 1.87 -18.70
CA ARG A 173 -0.35 2.38 -19.67
C ARG A 173 1.06 1.96 -19.28
N THR A 174 1.92 1.87 -20.26
CA THR A 174 3.36 1.92 -20.03
C THR A 174 3.82 3.34 -20.31
N ILE A 175 4.37 4.01 -19.32
CA ILE A 175 4.80 5.40 -19.35
C ILE A 175 6.31 5.41 -19.11
N ASP A 176 7.05 5.72 -20.15
CA ASP A 176 8.51 5.81 -20.12
C ASP A 176 8.95 7.27 -20.08
N GLY A 177 9.76 7.63 -19.10
CA GLY A 177 10.47 8.91 -19.02
C GLY A 177 11.66 8.99 -19.98
N SER A 178 12.41 10.06 -19.85
CA SER A 178 13.67 10.32 -20.56
C SER A 178 14.89 10.05 -19.64
N ASP A 179 16.09 10.44 -20.10
CA ASP A 179 17.28 10.44 -19.21
C ASP A 179 17.37 11.71 -18.32
N GLY A 180 16.35 12.58 -18.35
CA GLY A 180 16.28 13.82 -17.58
C GLY A 180 15.27 13.71 -16.44
N ASN A 181 15.09 14.80 -15.69
CA ASN A 181 14.10 14.83 -14.63
C ASN A 181 12.70 14.97 -15.23
N ASP A 182 11.85 13.95 -15.03
CA ASP A 182 10.52 13.88 -15.59
C ASP A 182 9.44 13.96 -14.50
N HIS A 183 8.24 14.37 -14.88
CA HIS A 183 7.04 14.24 -14.08
C HIS A 183 6.04 13.39 -14.87
N LEU A 184 5.86 12.14 -14.42
CA LEU A 184 5.06 11.13 -15.10
C LEU A 184 3.77 10.91 -14.31
N ILE A 185 2.66 11.03 -14.98
CA ILE A 185 1.34 10.87 -14.36
C ILE A 185 0.63 9.72 -15.06
N GLY A 186 0.22 8.75 -14.28
CA GLY A 186 -0.56 7.59 -14.67
C GLY A 186 -2.03 7.92 -14.92
N THR A 187 -2.84 6.90 -14.85
CA THR A 187 -4.25 6.92 -15.19
C THR A 187 -5.11 6.40 -14.02
N SER A 188 -6.27 5.85 -14.28
CA SER A 188 -7.07 5.12 -13.29
C SER A 188 -7.01 3.60 -13.48
N GLY A 189 -6.10 3.10 -14.29
CA GLY A 189 -5.86 1.69 -14.53
C GLY A 189 -4.46 1.28 -14.14
N ASP A 190 -4.17 0.01 -14.08
CA ASP A 190 -2.90 -0.56 -13.64
C ASP A 190 -1.74 -0.11 -14.57
N ASP A 191 -1.00 0.92 -14.18
CA ASP A 191 0.04 1.55 -14.98
C ASP A 191 1.44 0.96 -14.71
N ILE A 192 2.31 1.06 -15.70
CA ILE A 192 3.73 0.76 -15.57
C ILE A 192 4.49 2.04 -15.83
N ILE A 193 5.16 2.59 -14.84
CA ILE A 193 5.84 3.88 -14.90
C ILE A 193 7.34 3.70 -14.66
N ASP A 194 8.13 4.06 -15.65
CA ASP A 194 9.59 4.00 -15.59
C ASP A 194 10.18 5.38 -15.88
N GLY A 195 10.70 6.04 -14.83
CA GLY A 195 11.34 7.35 -14.95
C GLY A 195 12.61 7.34 -15.78
N LYS A 196 13.27 6.18 -15.92
CA LYS A 196 14.64 6.05 -16.46
C LYS A 196 15.65 6.78 -15.58
N ALA A 197 16.68 7.39 -16.20
CA ALA A 197 17.69 8.13 -15.46
C ALA A 197 17.19 9.55 -15.18
N GLY A 198 17.36 10.03 -13.97
CA GLY A 198 16.92 11.36 -13.65
C GLY A 198 16.67 11.54 -12.15
N ALA A 199 15.89 12.53 -11.84
CA ALA A 199 15.27 12.69 -10.53
C ALA A 199 13.79 12.92 -10.83
N ASP A 200 13.02 11.81 -10.83
CA ASP A 200 11.73 11.76 -11.45
C ASP A 200 10.60 11.80 -10.41
N ILE A 201 9.48 12.35 -10.80
CA ILE A 201 8.23 12.29 -10.02
C ILE A 201 7.28 11.38 -10.78
N MET A 202 6.80 10.33 -10.12
CA MET A 202 5.93 9.32 -10.69
C MET A 202 4.65 9.25 -9.84
N GLU A 203 3.50 9.50 -10.46
CA GLU A 203 2.18 9.46 -9.84
C GLU A 203 1.34 8.43 -10.59
N GLY A 204 0.93 7.33 -9.96
CA GLY A 204 0.17 6.26 -10.62
C GLY A 204 -1.31 6.61 -10.78
N GLY A 205 -1.95 6.93 -9.68
CA GLY A 205 -3.36 7.30 -9.65
C GLY A 205 -4.23 6.25 -8.95
N ASP A 206 -5.34 5.88 -9.58
CA ASP A 206 -6.10 4.70 -9.20
C ASP A 206 -5.57 3.50 -10.02
N GLY A 207 -5.62 2.28 -9.49
CA GLY A 207 -5.14 1.07 -10.16
C GLY A 207 -3.99 0.43 -9.40
N ASN A 208 -3.59 -0.79 -9.78
CA ASN A 208 -2.43 -1.45 -9.18
C ASN A 208 -1.20 -1.10 -10.02
N ASP A 209 -0.48 -0.08 -9.59
CA ASP A 209 0.56 0.55 -10.38
C ASP A 209 1.95 -0.07 -10.13
N THR A 210 2.78 -0.01 -11.14
CA THR A 210 4.15 -0.53 -11.09
C THR A 210 5.14 0.58 -11.41
N TYR A 211 6.08 0.81 -10.50
CA TYR A 211 7.12 1.83 -10.61
C TYR A 211 8.50 1.22 -10.72
N TYR A 212 9.35 1.80 -11.56
CA TYR A 212 10.78 1.49 -11.60
C TYR A 212 11.57 2.67 -11.05
N VAL A 213 12.36 2.39 -10.00
CA VAL A 213 13.17 3.37 -9.27
C VAL A 213 14.65 3.01 -9.40
N ASP A 214 15.44 3.91 -9.99
CA ASP A 214 16.88 3.71 -10.18
C ASP A 214 17.73 4.85 -9.59
N ASN A 215 17.11 5.95 -9.14
CA ASN A 215 17.76 7.11 -8.60
C ASN A 215 17.21 7.48 -7.21
N ALA A 216 18.10 7.80 -6.27
CA ALA A 216 17.72 8.15 -4.89
C ALA A 216 16.90 9.45 -4.75
N LYS A 217 16.68 10.17 -5.84
CA LYS A 217 15.85 11.38 -5.88
C LYS A 217 14.50 11.16 -6.55
N ASP A 218 14.26 9.94 -7.03
CA ASP A 218 12.95 9.59 -7.55
C ASP A 218 11.92 9.64 -6.43
N VAL A 219 10.75 10.13 -6.77
CA VAL A 219 9.62 10.28 -5.86
C VAL A 219 8.43 9.55 -6.46
N VAL A 220 7.93 8.55 -5.74
CA VAL A 220 6.66 7.88 -6.03
C VAL A 220 5.59 8.53 -5.16
N ILE A 221 4.48 8.90 -5.77
CA ILE A 221 3.33 9.52 -5.11
C ILE A 221 2.11 8.65 -5.33
N GLU A 222 1.54 8.17 -4.22
CA GLU A 222 0.31 7.39 -4.21
C GLU A 222 -0.78 8.00 -3.33
N GLN A 223 -2.01 7.71 -3.70
CA GLN A 223 -3.20 8.20 -3.00
C GLN A 223 -3.82 7.09 -2.15
N ALA A 224 -4.49 7.48 -1.07
CA ALA A 224 -5.19 6.53 -0.20
C ALA A 224 -6.30 5.79 -0.97
N GLY A 225 -6.14 4.48 -1.13
CA GLY A 225 -7.09 3.63 -1.84
C GLY A 225 -6.89 3.64 -3.36
N GLY A 226 -5.71 4.07 -3.84
CA GLY A 226 -5.29 3.99 -5.24
C GLY A 226 -5.27 2.55 -5.75
N GLY A 227 -4.73 1.62 -4.98
CA GLY A 227 -4.63 0.22 -5.38
C GLY A 227 -3.73 -0.60 -4.49
N GLU A 228 -3.16 -1.65 -5.03
CA GLU A 228 -2.03 -2.41 -4.48
C GLU A 228 -0.79 -2.16 -5.36
N ASP A 229 0.05 -1.23 -4.94
CA ASP A 229 1.10 -0.66 -5.76
C ASP A 229 2.46 -1.32 -5.53
N THR A 230 3.25 -1.43 -6.58
CA THR A 230 4.53 -2.14 -6.56
C THR A 230 5.67 -1.28 -7.07
N VAL A 231 6.72 -1.16 -6.25
CA VAL A 231 7.98 -0.51 -6.64
C VAL A 231 9.07 -1.55 -6.88
N PHE A 232 9.62 -1.57 -8.08
CA PHE A 232 10.87 -2.27 -8.41
C PHE A 232 12.03 -1.30 -8.28
N SER A 233 12.96 -1.57 -7.35
CA SER A 233 14.08 -0.66 -7.11
C SER A 233 15.43 -1.33 -7.32
N SER A 234 16.30 -0.73 -8.11
CA SER A 234 17.70 -1.14 -8.27
C SER A 234 18.65 -0.52 -7.23
N ILE A 235 18.12 0.32 -6.35
CA ILE A 235 18.82 1.02 -5.27
C ILE A 235 18.15 0.77 -3.92
N SER A 236 18.73 1.28 -2.85
CA SER A 236 18.04 1.26 -1.54
C SER A 236 16.81 2.14 -1.55
N TYR A 237 15.68 1.60 -1.08
CA TYR A 237 14.38 2.26 -1.16
C TYR A 237 13.58 2.16 0.14
N THR A 238 12.79 3.20 0.40
CA THR A 238 11.77 3.20 1.48
C THR A 238 10.41 3.44 0.83
N ALA A 239 9.47 2.56 1.10
CA ALA A 239 8.13 2.65 0.55
C ALA A 239 7.48 4.00 0.86
N ALA A 240 6.97 4.65 -0.15
CA ALA A 240 6.14 5.83 0.01
C ALA A 240 4.84 5.48 0.76
N THR A 241 4.14 6.48 1.27
CA THR A 241 2.81 6.27 1.85
C THR A 241 1.88 5.71 0.77
N HIS A 242 1.07 4.71 1.11
CA HIS A 242 0.15 4.00 0.20
C HIS A 242 0.82 3.17 -0.90
N VAL A 243 2.09 2.81 -0.76
CA VAL A 243 2.75 1.77 -1.55
C VAL A 243 2.81 0.50 -0.71
N GLU A 244 2.30 -0.61 -1.21
CA GLU A 244 2.24 -1.88 -0.49
C GLU A 244 3.45 -2.77 -0.77
N ASN A 245 3.94 -2.80 -2.00
CA ASN A 245 4.94 -3.78 -2.42
C ASN A 245 6.26 -3.14 -2.84
N VAL A 246 7.37 -3.66 -2.34
CA VAL A 246 8.73 -3.26 -2.76
C VAL A 246 9.54 -4.49 -3.13
N THR A 247 10.08 -4.51 -4.33
CA THR A 247 10.97 -5.56 -4.83
C THR A 247 12.32 -4.95 -5.20
N LEU A 248 13.37 -5.43 -4.54
CA LEU A 248 14.74 -5.06 -4.88
C LEU A 248 15.21 -5.84 -6.11
N THR A 249 15.82 -5.16 -7.06
CA THR A 249 16.32 -5.78 -8.31
C THR A 249 17.84 -5.85 -8.34
N GLY A 250 18.37 -6.67 -9.26
CA GLY A 250 19.82 -6.85 -9.41
C GLY A 250 20.44 -7.73 -8.32
N THR A 251 21.71 -7.49 -7.99
CA THR A 251 22.48 -8.31 -7.03
C THR A 251 23.26 -7.45 -6.03
N ALA A 252 22.94 -6.17 -5.95
CA ALA A 252 23.64 -5.25 -5.05
C ALA A 252 23.19 -5.43 -3.59
N ASN A 253 24.11 -5.14 -2.67
CA ASN A 253 23.79 -5.12 -1.24
C ASN A 253 23.07 -3.84 -0.90
N ILE A 254 21.74 -3.86 -0.92
CA ILE A 254 20.88 -2.71 -0.72
C ILE A 254 19.80 -3.00 0.33
N PHE A 255 19.09 -1.96 0.76
CA PHE A 255 18.01 -2.11 1.75
C PHE A 255 16.64 -1.75 1.16
N ALA A 256 15.59 -2.37 1.72
CA ALA A 256 14.23 -1.88 1.59
C ALA A 256 13.62 -1.65 2.96
N ALA A 257 12.79 -0.62 3.04
CA ALA A 257 11.92 -0.39 4.20
C ALA A 257 10.47 -0.22 3.73
N GLY A 258 9.55 -0.79 4.51
CA GLY A 258 8.11 -0.59 4.36
C GLY A 258 7.64 0.73 4.97
N ASN A 259 6.33 0.86 5.11
CA ASN A 259 5.66 1.99 5.74
C ASN A 259 4.85 1.55 6.98
N ASN A 260 3.65 2.09 7.22
CA ASN A 260 2.79 1.69 8.34
C ASN A 260 1.58 0.83 7.90
N SER A 261 1.55 0.40 6.65
CA SER A 261 0.55 -0.51 6.09
C SER A 261 1.11 -1.92 6.00
N ASN A 262 0.27 -2.91 5.73
CA ASN A 262 0.72 -4.26 5.45
C ASN A 262 1.51 -4.26 4.14
N ASN A 263 2.80 -4.55 4.22
CA ASN A 263 3.71 -4.50 3.09
C ASN A 263 4.19 -5.90 2.65
N ILE A 264 4.54 -6.03 1.39
CA ILE A 264 5.34 -7.14 0.88
C ILE A 264 6.71 -6.61 0.47
N LEU A 265 7.76 -7.02 1.17
CA LEU A 265 9.13 -6.69 0.82
C LEU A 265 9.85 -7.91 0.24
N THR A 266 10.38 -7.76 -0.96
CA THR A 266 11.18 -8.81 -1.61
C THR A 266 12.60 -8.32 -1.85
N GLY A 267 13.57 -9.03 -1.30
CA GLY A 267 15.00 -8.80 -1.51
C GLY A 267 15.48 -9.22 -2.90
N ASN A 268 16.79 -9.20 -3.08
CA ASN A 268 17.45 -9.70 -4.29
C ASN A 268 18.51 -10.77 -3.91
N GLU A 269 19.38 -11.15 -4.85
CA GLU A 269 20.47 -12.14 -4.61
C GLU A 269 21.67 -11.57 -3.80
N GLY A 270 21.61 -10.30 -3.42
CA GLY A 270 22.66 -9.63 -2.63
C GLY A 270 22.32 -9.64 -1.15
N ARG A 271 23.28 -9.24 -0.31
CA ARG A 271 23.00 -9.06 1.11
C ARG A 271 22.06 -7.87 1.33
N ASN A 272 20.85 -8.15 1.75
CA ASN A 272 19.83 -7.12 1.97
C ASN A 272 19.62 -6.80 3.47
N ARG A 273 19.09 -5.64 3.71
CA ARG A 273 18.47 -5.28 4.97
C ARG A 273 17.02 -4.88 4.70
N LEU A 274 16.09 -5.71 5.16
CA LEU A 274 14.67 -5.52 4.95
C LEU A 274 14.01 -5.19 6.29
N ASN A 275 13.24 -4.10 6.35
CA ASN A 275 12.55 -3.66 7.56
C ASN A 275 11.13 -3.25 7.17
N SER A 276 10.13 -4.06 7.50
CA SER A 276 8.78 -3.81 7.03
C SER A 276 8.03 -2.74 7.82
N GLY A 277 8.19 -2.69 9.14
CA GLY A 277 7.74 -1.52 9.92
C GLY A 277 6.56 -1.80 10.82
N ARG A 278 5.40 -1.31 10.48
CA ARG A 278 4.13 -1.61 11.14
C ARG A 278 3.18 -2.21 10.14
N GLY A 279 2.31 -3.10 10.62
CA GLY A 279 1.35 -3.81 9.80
C GLY A 279 1.62 -5.31 9.86
N ASP A 280 0.72 -6.11 9.36
CA ASP A 280 0.94 -7.55 9.20
C ASP A 280 1.66 -7.75 7.85
N ASP A 281 2.98 -7.88 7.90
CA ASP A 281 3.87 -7.78 6.75
C ASP A 281 4.33 -9.16 6.22
N THR A 282 4.78 -9.18 4.98
CA THR A 282 5.42 -10.35 4.37
C THR A 282 6.79 -9.96 3.81
N VAL A 283 7.85 -10.63 4.27
CA VAL A 283 9.23 -10.30 3.88
C VAL A 283 9.94 -11.54 3.35
N TYR A 284 10.50 -11.42 2.15
CA TYR A 284 11.32 -12.44 1.51
C TYR A 284 12.74 -11.92 1.33
N GLY A 285 13.75 -12.58 1.92
CA GLY A 285 15.18 -12.25 1.75
C GLY A 285 15.70 -12.63 0.37
N MET A 286 15.22 -13.73 -0.16
CA MET A 286 15.63 -14.39 -1.42
C MET A 286 16.98 -15.07 -1.33
N GLY A 287 18.06 -14.44 -1.75
CA GLY A 287 19.40 -15.00 -1.65
C GLY A 287 20.39 -13.99 -1.11
N GLY A 288 21.42 -14.49 -0.43
CA GLY A 288 22.37 -13.62 0.27
C GLY A 288 22.46 -13.95 1.75
N ASN A 289 23.10 -13.09 2.52
CA ASN A 289 23.07 -13.20 3.97
C ASN A 289 22.34 -11.98 4.53
N ASP A 290 21.05 -12.13 4.73
CA ASP A 290 20.12 -11.03 4.89
C ASP A 290 19.84 -10.67 6.35
N ASN A 291 19.31 -9.49 6.55
CA ASN A 291 18.80 -9.04 7.84
C ASN A 291 17.35 -8.60 7.66
N LEU A 292 16.41 -9.41 8.14
CA LEU A 292 14.99 -9.20 8.07
C LEU A 292 14.47 -8.75 9.43
N ASN A 293 13.65 -7.72 9.43
CA ASN A 293 12.96 -7.22 10.61
C ASN A 293 11.50 -6.97 10.27
N GLY A 294 10.58 -7.65 10.95
CA GLY A 294 9.14 -7.48 10.82
C GLY A 294 8.68 -6.14 11.43
N GLY A 295 8.71 -6.03 12.71
CA GLY A 295 8.36 -4.82 13.43
C GLY A 295 7.14 -4.97 14.33
N ASP A 296 6.16 -4.07 14.20
CA ASP A 296 4.89 -4.20 14.93
C ASP A 296 3.85 -4.88 14.02
N GLY A 297 3.34 -6.01 14.36
CA GLY A 297 2.30 -6.74 13.61
C GLY A 297 2.58 -8.24 13.55
N ASN A 298 1.69 -9.02 12.93
CA ASN A 298 1.88 -10.47 12.79
C ASN A 298 2.53 -10.75 11.44
N ASP A 299 3.84 -10.93 11.43
CA ASP A 299 4.65 -10.93 10.23
C ASP A 299 4.99 -12.33 9.73
N TYR A 300 5.16 -12.45 8.42
CA TYR A 300 5.76 -13.61 7.78
C TYR A 300 7.13 -13.24 7.23
N LEU A 301 8.18 -13.90 7.74
CA LEU A 301 9.57 -13.59 7.40
C LEU A 301 10.27 -14.86 6.88
N ASP A 302 10.78 -14.81 5.64
CA ASP A 302 11.50 -15.91 4.99
C ASP A 302 12.88 -15.41 4.53
N GLY A 303 13.95 -15.96 5.13
CA GLY A 303 15.32 -15.60 4.79
C GLY A 303 15.74 -16.03 3.40
N GLY A 304 15.34 -17.23 2.98
CA GLY A 304 15.69 -17.79 1.67
C GLY A 304 17.02 -18.56 1.66
N ASP A 305 17.89 -18.28 0.69
CA ASP A 305 19.21 -18.90 0.60
C ASP A 305 20.27 -18.02 1.28
N GLY A 306 20.92 -18.50 2.33
CA GLY A 306 22.00 -17.72 2.94
C GLY A 306 22.22 -18.03 4.41
N ASN A 307 22.89 -17.12 5.11
CA ASN A 307 22.94 -17.19 6.57
C ASN A 307 22.30 -15.91 7.10
N ASP A 308 21.02 -16.00 7.45
CA ASP A 308 20.17 -14.88 7.66
C ASP A 308 19.98 -14.54 9.14
N ALA A 309 19.70 -13.29 9.40
CA ALA A 309 19.29 -12.82 10.73
C ALA A 309 17.87 -12.29 10.64
N ILE A 310 16.93 -13.00 11.24
CA ILE A 310 15.51 -12.74 11.14
C ILE A 310 14.99 -12.37 12.53
N ASN A 311 14.28 -11.26 12.61
CA ASN A 311 13.68 -10.73 13.83
C ASN A 311 12.21 -10.37 13.57
N GLY A 312 11.27 -11.02 14.28
CA GLY A 312 9.85 -10.69 14.20
C GLY A 312 9.53 -9.36 14.88
N ASP A 313 10.11 -9.12 16.05
CA ASP A 313 9.89 -8.02 16.99
C ASP A 313 8.57 -8.16 17.78
N ALA A 314 7.45 -7.61 17.37
CA ALA A 314 6.24 -7.57 18.18
C ALA A 314 5.00 -8.03 17.42
N GLY A 315 4.40 -9.13 17.83
CA GLY A 315 3.25 -9.77 17.23
C GLY A 315 3.39 -11.29 17.22
N ASP A 316 2.41 -11.99 16.71
CA ASP A 316 2.46 -13.45 16.56
C ASP A 316 3.06 -13.76 15.17
N ASP A 317 4.39 -13.96 15.09
CA ASP A 317 5.16 -14.00 13.86
C ASP A 317 5.39 -15.41 13.32
N VAL A 318 5.64 -15.53 12.03
CA VAL A 318 6.08 -16.77 11.37
C VAL A 318 7.47 -16.55 10.77
N LEU A 319 8.47 -17.30 11.26
CA LEU A 319 9.87 -17.19 10.85
C LEU A 319 10.31 -18.45 10.13
N VAL A 320 10.86 -18.26 8.95
CA VAL A 320 11.47 -19.30 8.10
C VAL A 320 12.93 -18.92 7.85
N GLY A 321 13.89 -19.74 8.28
CA GLY A 321 15.31 -19.49 7.99
C GLY A 321 15.62 -19.68 6.52
N GLY A 322 15.18 -20.79 5.97
CA GLY A 322 15.51 -21.21 4.60
C GLY A 322 16.72 -22.14 4.56
N ASN A 323 17.53 -22.03 3.52
CA ASN A 323 18.77 -22.80 3.39
C ASN A 323 19.93 -22.05 4.05
N GLY A 324 20.57 -22.64 5.06
CA GLY A 324 21.77 -22.03 5.62
C GLY A 324 21.93 -22.22 7.11
N LYS A 325 22.50 -21.20 7.74
CA LYS A 325 22.64 -21.14 9.20
C LYS A 325 22.05 -19.84 9.69
N ASP A 326 20.80 -19.91 10.07
CA ASP A 326 20.02 -18.73 10.31
C ASP A 326 19.88 -18.45 11.81
N ILE A 327 19.67 -17.19 12.14
CA ILE A 327 19.38 -16.77 13.50
C ILE A 327 17.96 -16.20 13.51
N LEU A 328 17.05 -16.91 14.18
CA LEU A 328 15.64 -16.58 14.24
C LEU A 328 15.29 -16.07 15.62
N LYS A 329 14.70 -14.88 15.69
CA LYS A 329 14.19 -14.26 16.91
C LYS A 329 12.76 -13.84 16.67
N GLY A 330 11.80 -14.44 17.36
CA GLY A 330 10.40 -14.02 17.27
C GLY A 330 10.20 -12.67 17.97
N GLY A 331 10.43 -12.62 19.25
CA GLY A 331 10.31 -11.40 20.00
C GLY A 331 9.15 -11.45 20.99
N ALA A 332 8.25 -10.49 20.91
CA ALA A 332 7.10 -10.42 21.81
C ALA A 332 5.85 -10.94 21.10
N GLY A 333 5.30 -12.06 21.54
CA GLY A 333 4.13 -12.68 20.93
C GLY A 333 4.20 -14.20 20.97
N ASN A 334 3.32 -14.87 20.24
CA ASN A 334 3.32 -16.33 20.18
C ASN A 334 3.82 -16.77 18.80
N ASP A 335 5.13 -16.92 18.68
CA ASP A 335 5.81 -17.04 17.42
C ASP A 335 5.85 -18.48 16.90
N THR A 336 5.89 -18.62 15.59
CA THR A 336 6.02 -19.90 14.91
C THR A 336 7.30 -19.94 14.10
N TYR A 337 8.19 -20.85 14.45
CA TYR A 337 9.42 -21.16 13.75
C TYR A 337 9.23 -22.38 12.85
N ILE A 338 9.58 -22.25 11.58
CA ILE A 338 9.57 -23.39 10.67
C ILE A 338 10.91 -24.10 10.80
N TYR A 339 10.88 -25.38 11.14
CA TYR A 339 12.09 -26.18 11.27
C TYR A 339 12.84 -26.30 9.94
N GLY A 340 14.08 -25.86 9.92
CA GLY A 340 14.91 -25.75 8.72
C GLY A 340 16.31 -26.34 8.88
N ASP A 341 17.26 -25.83 8.11
CA ASP A 341 18.62 -26.34 7.98
C ASP A 341 19.61 -25.55 8.84
N ASN A 342 20.04 -26.12 9.95
CA ASN A 342 21.09 -25.59 10.84
C ASN A 342 20.79 -24.26 11.55
N ASP A 343 19.54 -24.00 11.88
CA ASP A 343 19.09 -22.74 12.44
C ASP A 343 19.35 -22.61 13.95
N THR A 344 19.47 -21.38 14.40
CA THR A 344 19.52 -21.02 15.81
C THR A 344 18.29 -20.19 16.19
N ILE A 345 17.48 -20.71 17.07
CA ILE A 345 16.30 -20.03 17.60
C ILE A 345 16.64 -19.40 18.96
N ILE A 346 16.34 -18.13 19.09
CA ILE A 346 16.57 -17.34 20.33
C ILE A 346 15.28 -16.62 20.65
N ASP A 347 14.58 -17.12 21.68
CA ASP A 347 13.34 -16.50 22.12
C ASP A 347 13.12 -16.77 23.63
N ASN A 348 12.40 -15.89 24.28
CA ASN A 348 12.05 -16.01 25.70
C ASN A 348 10.73 -15.32 26.07
N GLN A 349 9.91 -14.97 25.07
CA GLN A 349 8.63 -14.30 25.31
C GLN A 349 7.53 -15.06 24.56
N GLY A 350 6.31 -15.07 25.13
CA GLY A 350 5.16 -15.69 24.52
C GLY A 350 5.00 -17.20 24.69
N ILE A 351 4.16 -17.80 23.90
CA ILE A 351 3.91 -19.25 23.81
C ILE A 351 4.29 -19.73 22.41
N ASN A 352 5.54 -20.09 22.24
CA ASN A 352 6.16 -20.29 20.94
C ASN A 352 6.04 -21.72 20.40
N THR A 353 6.02 -21.84 19.08
CA THR A 353 5.85 -23.11 18.39
C THR A 353 7.00 -23.37 17.39
N LEU A 354 7.66 -24.51 17.51
CA LEU A 354 8.50 -25.06 16.43
C LEU A 354 7.65 -26.02 15.61
N LYS A 355 7.46 -25.70 14.34
CA LYS A 355 6.65 -26.48 13.38
C LYS A 355 7.57 -27.26 12.44
N PHE A 356 7.37 -28.57 12.39
CA PHE A 356 8.09 -29.47 11.51
C PHE A 356 7.37 -29.63 10.17
N SER A 357 8.15 -29.77 9.10
CA SER A 357 7.62 -29.99 7.76
C SER A 357 6.88 -31.33 7.63
N ASP A 358 5.98 -31.41 6.67
CA ASP A 358 5.24 -32.64 6.38
C ASP A 358 6.19 -33.80 6.02
N GLY A 359 5.90 -34.98 6.58
CA GLY A 359 6.70 -36.18 6.37
C GLY A 359 7.85 -36.40 7.37
N LEU A 360 8.16 -35.44 8.20
CA LEU A 360 9.03 -35.65 9.34
C LEU A 360 8.22 -36.29 10.48
N ASN A 361 8.58 -37.52 10.85
CA ASN A 361 7.94 -38.23 11.95
C ASN A 361 8.92 -38.47 13.11
N ASN A 362 8.36 -38.84 14.27
CA ASN A 362 9.09 -39.03 15.53
C ASN A 362 10.31 -39.93 15.44
N ALA A 363 10.30 -40.94 14.55
CA ALA A 363 11.36 -41.95 14.50
C ALA A 363 12.66 -41.44 13.87
N LYS A 364 12.66 -40.20 13.36
CA LYS A 364 13.79 -39.61 12.62
C LYS A 364 14.45 -38.44 13.33
N LEU A 365 14.00 -38.09 14.53
CA LEU A 365 14.56 -36.99 15.31
C LEU A 365 15.51 -37.46 16.41
N ASN A 366 16.60 -36.73 16.58
CA ASN A 366 17.46 -36.82 17.75
C ASN A 366 17.41 -35.50 18.54
N LEU A 367 17.20 -35.60 19.85
CA LEU A 367 17.27 -34.48 20.78
C LEU A 367 18.52 -34.60 21.65
N LYS A 368 19.36 -33.58 21.63
CA LYS A 368 20.51 -33.45 22.50
C LYS A 368 20.33 -32.21 23.40
N THR A 369 20.41 -32.43 24.70
CA THR A 369 20.39 -31.33 25.70
C THR A 369 21.82 -30.87 25.97
N ILE A 370 22.02 -29.55 25.89
CA ILE A 370 23.28 -28.87 26.19
C ILE A 370 23.06 -28.08 27.46
N HIS A 371 23.88 -28.35 28.51
CA HIS A 371 23.84 -27.61 29.77
C HIS A 371 24.78 -26.41 29.67
N ASN A 372 24.26 -25.23 29.83
CA ASN A 372 25.04 -23.99 29.79
C ASN A 372 25.61 -23.62 31.17
N ASP A 373 26.68 -22.82 31.21
CA ASP A 373 27.37 -22.42 32.44
C ASP A 373 26.51 -21.57 33.36
N ASP A 374 25.49 -20.89 32.85
CA ASP A 374 24.53 -20.07 33.59
C ASP A 374 23.39 -20.89 34.23
N GLY A 375 23.38 -22.21 34.03
CA GLY A 375 22.37 -23.13 34.55
C GLY A 375 21.17 -23.33 33.61
N SER A 376 21.11 -22.63 32.48
CA SER A 376 20.12 -22.87 31.45
C SER A 376 20.43 -24.12 30.62
N GLN A 377 19.46 -24.56 29.78
CA GLN A 377 19.63 -25.69 28.89
C GLN A 377 19.23 -25.29 27.46
N SER A 378 20.12 -25.53 26.50
CA SER A 378 19.83 -25.43 25.08
C SER A 378 19.52 -26.79 24.49
N TRP A 379 18.66 -26.83 23.48
CA TRP A 379 18.31 -28.09 22.80
C TRP A 379 18.78 -28.08 21.36
N GLU A 380 19.53 -29.10 20.97
CA GLU A 380 19.90 -29.36 19.57
C GLU A 380 19.03 -30.50 19.04
N ILE A 381 18.17 -30.15 18.06
CA ILE A 381 17.28 -31.09 17.39
C ILE A 381 17.87 -31.36 16.01
N THR A 382 18.11 -32.63 15.66
CA THR A 382 18.68 -33.03 14.37
C THR A 382 17.82 -34.08 13.67
N SER A 383 17.75 -34.01 12.36
CA SER A 383 17.04 -34.94 11.50
C SER A 383 17.78 -35.13 10.17
N GLU A 384 17.22 -35.96 9.27
CA GLU A 384 17.65 -36.04 7.87
C GLU A 384 17.34 -34.78 7.06
N GLN A 385 16.47 -33.93 7.56
CA GLN A 385 15.98 -32.69 6.88
C GLN A 385 16.64 -31.41 7.41
N GLY A 386 17.54 -31.52 8.39
CA GLY A 386 18.23 -30.38 8.94
C GLY A 386 18.44 -30.45 10.46
N SER A 387 18.75 -29.30 11.05
CA SER A 387 18.94 -29.18 12.49
C SER A 387 18.46 -27.81 13.00
N ALA A 388 18.05 -27.75 14.27
CA ALA A 388 17.76 -26.51 14.98
C ALA A 388 18.41 -26.51 16.34
N LEU A 389 19.07 -25.40 16.69
CA LEU A 389 19.58 -25.12 18.03
C LEU A 389 18.64 -24.12 18.70
N ILE A 390 17.87 -24.56 19.70
CA ILE A 390 17.07 -23.69 20.54
C ILE A 390 17.93 -23.25 21.71
N GLN A 391 18.35 -21.98 21.71
CA GLN A 391 19.15 -21.43 22.80
C GLN A 391 18.29 -21.21 24.04
N ASN A 392 18.83 -21.63 25.18
CA ASN A 392 18.15 -21.47 26.48
C ASN A 392 16.72 -22.02 26.50
N GLN A 393 16.46 -23.15 25.81
CA GLN A 393 15.13 -23.79 25.75
C GLN A 393 14.51 -23.93 27.15
N ILE A 394 15.32 -24.22 28.17
CA ILE A 394 14.93 -24.13 29.58
C ILE A 394 15.85 -23.08 30.20
N GLY A 395 15.30 -21.95 30.56
CA GLY A 395 16.04 -20.89 31.24
C GLY A 395 16.48 -21.30 32.67
N ALA A 396 17.47 -20.62 33.19
CA ALA A 396 17.93 -20.86 34.59
C ALA A 396 16.83 -20.60 35.64
N ASP A 397 15.84 -19.78 35.30
CA ASP A 397 14.64 -19.48 36.05
C ASP A 397 13.47 -20.44 35.83
N GLY A 398 13.63 -21.39 34.92
CA GLY A 398 12.62 -22.35 34.51
C GLY A 398 11.70 -21.88 33.40
N SER A 399 11.94 -20.72 32.79
CA SER A 399 11.24 -20.27 31.58
C SER A 399 11.50 -21.22 30.39
N VAL A 400 10.59 -21.26 29.44
CA VAL A 400 10.66 -22.13 28.27
C VAL A 400 10.68 -21.25 27.01
N SER A 401 11.61 -21.50 26.09
CA SER A 401 11.73 -20.75 24.83
C SER A 401 10.69 -21.23 23.81
N ILE A 402 10.64 -22.52 23.55
CA ILE A 402 9.65 -23.15 22.67
C ILE A 402 8.73 -24.04 23.48
N ASP A 403 7.46 -23.70 23.54
CA ASP A 403 6.42 -24.39 24.31
C ASP A 403 5.84 -25.59 23.59
N ARG A 404 5.73 -25.49 22.26
CA ARG A 404 5.03 -26.44 21.39
C ARG A 404 5.93 -26.93 20.27
N PHE A 405 5.90 -28.24 20.02
CA PHE A 405 6.59 -28.90 18.95
C PHE A 405 5.54 -29.58 18.07
N GLN A 406 5.23 -28.96 16.93
CA GLN A 406 4.11 -29.32 16.08
C GLN A 406 4.53 -30.14 14.87
N PHE A 407 3.99 -31.35 14.76
CA PHE A 407 4.06 -32.21 13.58
C PHE A 407 2.71 -32.18 12.84
N SER A 408 2.67 -32.77 11.65
CA SER A 408 1.43 -32.85 10.86
C SER A 408 0.28 -33.59 11.57
N ASP A 409 0.59 -34.56 12.41
CA ASP A 409 -0.38 -35.46 13.07
C ASP A 409 -0.53 -35.21 14.58
N GLN A 410 0.40 -34.51 15.21
CA GLN A 410 0.37 -34.27 16.66
C GLN A 410 1.21 -33.08 17.10
N THR A 411 0.92 -32.58 18.29
CA THR A 411 1.67 -31.51 18.93
C THR A 411 2.10 -31.96 20.35
N TYR A 412 3.35 -31.74 20.68
CA TYR A 412 3.93 -32.00 21.99
C TYR A 412 4.16 -30.67 22.75
N THR A 413 3.95 -30.65 24.04
CA THR A 413 4.55 -29.63 24.89
C THR A 413 6.06 -29.89 25.02
N ALA A 414 6.83 -28.89 25.48
CA ALA A 414 8.27 -29.05 25.68
C ALA A 414 8.62 -30.27 26.56
N ALA A 415 7.91 -30.47 27.67
CA ALA A 415 8.12 -31.59 28.57
C ALA A 415 7.80 -32.95 27.91
N GLN A 416 6.73 -33.04 27.14
CA GLN A 416 6.36 -34.26 26.38
C GLN A 416 7.40 -34.54 25.28
N PHE A 417 7.87 -33.50 24.57
CA PHE A 417 8.88 -33.63 23.53
C PHE A 417 10.19 -34.12 24.13
N GLN A 418 10.64 -33.54 25.24
CA GLN A 418 11.83 -34.00 25.93
C GLN A 418 11.71 -35.45 26.36
N GLN A 419 10.60 -35.86 26.94
CA GLN A 419 10.37 -37.23 27.37
C GLN A 419 10.38 -38.22 26.19
N ALA A 420 9.83 -37.83 25.04
CA ALA A 420 9.72 -38.69 23.85
C ALA A 420 11.07 -38.92 23.12
N PHE A 421 11.93 -37.88 23.11
CA PHE A 421 13.08 -37.82 22.25
C PHE A 421 14.44 -37.82 22.98
N GLN A 422 14.50 -37.68 24.29
CA GLN A 422 15.73 -37.87 25.02
C GLN A 422 16.18 -39.35 24.94
N PRO A 423 17.43 -39.62 24.64
CA PRO A 423 17.94 -40.99 24.71
C PRO A 423 17.73 -41.53 26.12
N VAL A 424 17.09 -42.69 26.22
CA VAL A 424 16.94 -43.39 27.49
C VAL A 424 18.33 -43.54 28.09
N LYS A 425 18.61 -42.88 29.21
CA LYS A 425 19.87 -43.12 29.92
C LYS A 425 19.89 -44.59 30.25
N ALA A 426 20.83 -45.33 29.64
CA ALA A 426 21.01 -46.71 29.98
C ALA A 426 21.27 -46.78 31.51
N GLU A 427 20.28 -47.25 32.24
CA GLU A 427 20.49 -47.50 33.68
C GLU A 427 21.63 -48.48 33.80
N THR A 428 22.73 -48.03 34.39
CA THR A 428 23.84 -48.95 34.69
C THR A 428 23.31 -49.85 35.79
N ILE A 429 22.75 -51.00 35.39
CA ILE A 429 22.35 -52.05 36.32
C ILE A 429 23.67 -52.60 36.94
N LYS A 430 23.90 -52.21 38.16
CA LYS A 430 25.04 -52.72 38.89
C LYS A 430 24.66 -54.07 39.50
N PHE A 431 25.13 -55.14 38.81
CA PHE A 431 24.98 -56.47 39.36
C PHE A 431 26.03 -56.66 40.48
N VAL A 432 25.58 -56.97 41.64
CA VAL A 432 26.43 -57.28 42.80
C VAL A 432 26.25 -58.76 43.09
N GLY A 433 27.26 -59.56 42.73
CA GLY A 433 27.27 -60.96 43.06
C GLY A 433 27.52 -61.15 44.56
N THR A 434 27.16 -62.33 45.07
CA THR A 434 27.42 -62.80 46.46
C THR A 434 28.78 -63.52 46.55
N ASN A 435 29.14 -64.05 47.69
CA ASN A 435 30.41 -64.82 47.84
C ASN A 435 30.31 -66.28 47.37
N GLY A 436 29.44 -66.60 46.39
CA GLY A 436 29.25 -67.93 45.81
C GLY A 436 29.32 -67.90 44.27
N ASP A 437 29.06 -69.03 43.62
CA ASP A 437 29.01 -69.14 42.16
C ASP A 437 27.70 -68.46 41.65
N ASP A 438 27.79 -67.22 41.26
CA ASP A 438 26.63 -66.43 40.75
C ASP A 438 26.62 -66.44 39.20
N ILE A 439 25.42 -66.67 38.61
CA ILE A 439 25.17 -66.46 37.21
C ILE A 439 24.37 -65.15 37.09
N LEU A 440 25.03 -64.10 36.60
CA LEU A 440 24.41 -62.78 36.38
C LEU A 440 23.96 -62.65 34.92
N HIS A 441 22.66 -62.55 34.73
CA HIS A 441 22.06 -62.32 33.41
C HIS A 441 21.69 -60.85 33.26
N GLY A 442 22.32 -60.14 32.31
CA GLY A 442 21.85 -58.81 31.85
C GLY A 442 20.88 -58.98 30.71
N ASN A 443 19.80 -58.19 30.67
CA ASN A 443 18.93 -58.05 29.50
C ASN A 443 19.59 -57.06 28.55
N ALA A 444 19.65 -57.44 27.28
CA ALA A 444 20.11 -56.59 26.16
C ALA A 444 19.06 -55.50 25.83
#